data_fc0056dd224499faeaae640776e5920a
#
_entry.id   fc0056dd224499faeaae640776e5920a
#
_cell.length_a   1.000
_cell.length_b   1.000
_cell.length_c   1.000
_cell.angle_alpha   90.00
_cell.angle_beta   90.00
_cell.angle_gamma   90.00
#
_symmetry.space_group_name_H-M   'P 1'
#
loop_
_entity.id
_entity.type
_entity.pdbx_description
1 polymer ?
#
loop_
_entity_poly.entity_id
_entity_poly.type
_entity_poly.pdbx_seq_one_letter_code
_entity_poly.pdbx_strand_id
1 'polypeptide(L)'
;EYLRMISFSFMFMGFSQVFMSALRSIGKIMLPSVTYIVSLCVNVICNATFIFGLFGLPKLGVTGVALGTVIARITEVLICLVYSLRSSDVRFRIKYFFAKSGILFQDFMKIATPAVINDVVWSFASSAFAAILGHIGDDMVAANAVAVMVVNIGAIACRGFANATTIIVSQELGKDNIDAAREYGKRMLRITMVVSLIGCVIILALRPLILDFYRDKLTETAIYYLGIFIIMTTWRLVGEGINTCLICGCFRGGGDSRFGMIIDSIFMWLVAVPLTFLAAYVLKLPPIWVYFVMTLDEFEKMPVVFIHYIRGKWLTNITRDLD
;
A
#
# COMPACT_ATOMS: atom_id res chain seq x y z
N GLU A 1 -1.79 16.38 -20.65
CA GLU A 1 -1.65 17.50 -19.68
C GLU A 1 -1.78 17.04 -18.24
N TYR A 2 -2.82 16.27 -17.87
CA TYR A 2 -3.03 15.75 -16.52
C TYR A 2 -1.80 15.01 -15.94
N LEU A 3 -1.27 14.01 -16.66
CA LEU A 3 -0.09 13.25 -16.23
C LEU A 3 1.16 14.11 -16.02
N ARG A 4 1.33 15.13 -16.87
CA ARG A 4 2.46 16.06 -16.78
C ARG A 4 2.36 16.96 -15.53
N MET A 5 1.15 17.39 -15.17
CA MET A 5 0.93 18.18 -13.95
C MET A 5 1.06 17.33 -12.70
N ILE A 6 0.45 16.14 -12.69
CA ILE A 6 0.47 15.29 -11.49
C ILE A 6 1.87 14.74 -11.21
N SER A 7 2.77 14.64 -12.22
CA SER A 7 4.14 14.20 -12.01
C SER A 7 4.93 15.08 -11.04
N PHE A 8 4.64 16.38 -10.98
CA PHE A 8 5.24 17.26 -9.98
C PHE A 8 4.82 16.92 -8.55
N SER A 9 3.62 16.39 -8.35
CA SER A 9 3.13 16.02 -7.02
C SER A 9 3.97 14.91 -6.36
N PHE A 10 4.56 14.00 -7.16
CA PHE A 10 5.40 12.91 -6.63
C PHE A 10 6.67 13.41 -5.95
N MET A 11 7.27 14.50 -6.46
CA MET A 11 8.44 15.11 -5.83
C MET A 11 8.10 15.65 -4.44
N PHE A 12 6.99 16.39 -4.30
CA PHE A 12 6.53 16.91 -3.02
C PHE A 12 6.08 15.79 -2.09
N MET A 13 5.41 14.77 -2.62
CA MET A 13 5.00 13.59 -1.86
C MET A 13 6.21 12.84 -1.28
N GLY A 14 7.25 12.63 -2.07
CA GLY A 14 8.48 11.96 -1.59
C GLY A 14 9.10 12.70 -0.42
N PHE A 15 9.23 14.03 -0.52
CA PHE A 15 9.78 14.85 0.56
C PHE A 15 8.93 14.77 1.84
N SER A 16 7.61 14.97 1.71
CA SER A 16 6.71 14.93 2.88
C SER A 16 6.69 13.55 3.53
N GLN A 17 6.68 12.46 2.75
CA GLN A 17 6.66 11.09 3.26
C GLN A 17 7.91 10.72 4.06
N VAL A 18 9.11 11.12 3.58
CA VAL A 18 10.36 10.89 4.32
C VAL A 18 10.32 11.61 5.67
N PHE A 19 9.92 12.88 5.68
CA PHE A 19 9.84 13.68 6.91
C PHE A 19 8.81 13.11 7.90
N MET A 20 7.61 12.74 7.40
CA MET A 20 6.56 12.14 8.21
C MET A 20 6.95 10.76 8.76
N SER A 21 7.70 9.97 8.00
CA SER A 21 8.23 8.68 8.47
C SER A 21 9.26 8.87 9.58
N ALA A 22 10.16 9.85 9.45
CA ALA A 22 11.12 10.20 10.50
C ALA A 22 10.42 10.62 11.79
N LEU A 23 9.35 11.40 11.72
CA LEU A 23 8.55 11.78 12.89
C LEU A 23 7.86 10.58 13.54
N ARG A 24 7.29 9.67 12.73
CA ARG A 24 6.68 8.44 13.25
C ARG A 24 7.67 7.54 13.96
N SER A 25 8.90 7.43 13.45
CA SER A 25 9.93 6.58 14.05
C SER A 25 10.39 7.07 15.43
N ILE A 26 10.33 8.39 15.70
CA ILE A 26 10.59 8.97 17.03
C ILE A 26 9.32 9.05 17.92
N GLY A 27 8.21 8.41 17.51
CA GLY A 27 6.97 8.36 18.27
C GLY A 27 6.05 9.59 18.15
N LYS A 28 6.39 10.57 17.30
CA LYS A 28 5.55 11.77 17.09
C LYS A 28 4.52 11.53 15.98
N ILE A 29 3.39 10.91 16.36
CA ILE A 29 2.36 10.44 15.41
C ILE A 29 1.33 11.55 15.10
N MET A 30 1.12 12.50 16.03
CA MET A 30 0.06 13.53 15.90
C MET A 30 0.28 14.43 14.67
N LEU A 31 1.50 14.93 14.47
CA LEU A 31 1.76 15.83 13.35
C LEU A 31 1.53 15.20 11.98
N PRO A 32 2.06 13.99 11.67
CA PRO A 32 1.71 13.28 10.45
C PRO A 32 0.21 13.13 10.24
N SER A 33 -0.52 12.74 11.29
CA SER A 33 -1.98 12.53 11.20
C SER A 33 -2.73 13.83 10.89
N VAL A 34 -2.43 14.91 11.60
CA VAL A 34 -3.03 16.23 11.35
C VAL A 34 -2.68 16.73 9.95
N THR A 35 -1.44 16.58 9.53
CA THR A 35 -0.99 17.03 8.20
C THR A 35 -1.76 16.30 7.08
N TYR A 36 -1.98 14.99 7.21
CA TYR A 36 -2.77 14.25 6.20
C TYR A 36 -4.24 14.69 6.18
N ILE A 37 -4.84 14.97 7.34
CA ILE A 37 -6.21 15.48 7.41
C ILE A 37 -6.30 16.85 6.73
N VAL A 38 -5.38 17.77 7.05
CA VAL A 38 -5.34 19.10 6.44
C VAL A 38 -5.13 19.00 4.93
N SER A 39 -4.18 18.18 4.49
CA SER A 39 -3.93 17.92 3.06
C SER A 39 -5.17 17.38 2.34
N LEU A 40 -5.88 16.43 2.96
CA LEU A 40 -7.13 15.90 2.42
C LEU A 40 -8.19 17.00 2.30
N CYS A 41 -8.39 17.80 3.32
CA CYS A 41 -9.36 18.92 3.28
C CYS A 41 -9.00 19.91 2.16
N VAL A 42 -7.72 20.31 2.05
CA VAL A 42 -7.25 21.18 0.97
C VAL A 42 -7.49 20.55 -0.40
N ASN A 43 -7.18 19.24 -0.56
CA ASN A 43 -7.41 18.53 -1.81
C ASN A 43 -8.89 18.54 -2.21
N VAL A 44 -9.79 18.22 -1.28
CA VAL A 44 -11.25 18.20 -1.54
C VAL A 44 -11.75 19.59 -1.90
N ILE A 45 -11.35 20.63 -1.17
CA ILE A 45 -11.77 22.02 -1.43
C ILE A 45 -11.24 22.48 -2.79
N CYS A 46 -9.96 22.25 -3.10
CA CYS A 46 -9.37 22.63 -4.37
C CYS A 46 -10.01 21.88 -5.53
N ASN A 47 -10.25 20.57 -5.40
CA ASN A 47 -10.91 19.76 -6.42
C ASN A 47 -12.33 20.29 -6.69
N ALA A 48 -13.13 20.53 -5.64
CA ALA A 48 -14.46 21.10 -5.79
C ALA A 48 -14.43 22.47 -6.47
N THR A 49 -13.49 23.33 -6.08
CA THR A 49 -13.33 24.66 -6.65
C THR A 49 -12.99 24.61 -8.14
N PHE A 50 -12.01 23.79 -8.55
CA PHE A 50 -11.57 23.74 -9.95
C PHE A 50 -12.46 22.90 -10.86
N ILE A 51 -13.18 21.90 -10.33
CA ILE A 51 -14.13 21.11 -11.12
C ILE A 51 -15.38 21.92 -11.41
N PHE A 52 -15.97 22.55 -10.39
CA PHE A 52 -17.24 23.26 -10.52
C PHE A 52 -17.08 24.74 -10.88
N GLY A 53 -15.85 25.28 -10.83
CA GLY A 53 -15.59 26.69 -11.11
C GLY A 53 -16.14 27.61 -10.00
N LEU A 54 -16.03 27.18 -8.74
CA LEU A 54 -16.46 27.98 -7.60
C LEU A 54 -15.57 29.22 -7.43
N PHE A 55 -16.09 30.24 -6.77
CA PHE A 55 -15.41 31.50 -6.49
C PHE A 55 -14.92 32.28 -7.75
N GLY A 56 -15.59 32.08 -8.91
CA GLY A 56 -15.24 32.78 -10.15
C GLY A 56 -14.01 32.22 -10.89
N LEU A 57 -13.49 31.08 -10.46
CA LEU A 57 -12.37 30.43 -11.13
C LEU A 57 -12.84 29.62 -12.35
N PRO A 58 -11.99 29.47 -13.39
CA PRO A 58 -12.36 28.73 -14.60
C PRO A 58 -12.55 27.24 -14.27
N LYS A 59 -13.54 26.63 -14.94
CA LYS A 59 -13.78 25.18 -14.87
C LYS A 59 -12.66 24.44 -15.61
N LEU A 60 -11.71 23.88 -14.87
CA LEU A 60 -10.56 23.18 -15.42
C LEU A 60 -10.80 21.66 -15.59
N GLY A 61 -11.93 21.14 -15.12
CA GLY A 61 -12.26 19.72 -15.24
C GLY A 61 -11.16 18.80 -14.66
N VAL A 62 -10.71 17.82 -15.45
CA VAL A 62 -9.70 16.84 -15.03
C VAL A 62 -8.34 17.49 -14.68
N THR A 63 -7.96 18.54 -15.39
CA THR A 63 -6.71 19.28 -15.11
C THR A 63 -6.77 19.98 -13.75
N GLY A 64 -7.97 20.44 -13.36
CA GLY A 64 -8.21 21.02 -12.05
C GLY A 64 -7.99 20.04 -10.90
N VAL A 65 -8.34 18.74 -11.08
CA VAL A 65 -8.05 17.70 -10.09
C VAL A 65 -6.54 17.50 -9.90
N ALA A 66 -5.76 17.51 -10.98
CA ALA A 66 -4.30 17.42 -10.89
C ALA A 66 -3.73 18.61 -10.11
N LEU A 67 -4.20 19.82 -10.42
CA LEU A 67 -3.77 21.05 -9.74
C LEU A 67 -4.11 21.02 -8.24
N GLY A 68 -5.33 20.61 -7.88
CA GLY A 68 -5.74 20.44 -6.49
C GLY A 68 -4.87 19.44 -5.73
N THR A 69 -4.47 18.35 -6.38
CA THR A 69 -3.54 17.38 -5.80
C THR A 69 -2.14 17.98 -5.57
N VAL A 70 -1.60 18.73 -6.54
CA VAL A 70 -0.31 19.40 -6.38
C VAL A 70 -0.34 20.41 -5.24
N ILE A 71 -1.40 21.24 -5.13
CA ILE A 71 -1.57 22.20 -4.04
C ILE A 71 -1.62 21.50 -2.68
N ALA A 72 -2.34 20.39 -2.57
CA ALA A 72 -2.41 19.61 -1.34
C ALA A 72 -1.03 19.06 -0.93
N ARG A 73 -0.22 18.57 -1.87
CA ARG A 73 1.16 18.10 -1.62
C ARG A 73 2.10 19.24 -1.24
N ILE A 74 1.97 20.41 -1.86
CA ILE A 74 2.72 21.60 -1.45
C ILE A 74 2.34 21.99 -0.01
N THR A 75 1.06 21.94 0.35
CA THR A 75 0.60 22.21 1.74
C THR A 75 1.25 21.25 2.73
N GLU A 76 1.35 19.95 2.43
CA GLU A 76 2.08 18.98 3.27
C GLU A 76 3.53 19.40 3.48
N VAL A 77 4.23 19.73 2.40
CA VAL A 77 5.64 20.18 2.47
C VAL A 77 5.79 21.44 3.30
N LEU A 78 4.90 22.41 3.13
CA LEU A 78 4.93 23.65 3.91
C LEU A 78 4.73 23.39 5.42
N ILE A 79 3.79 22.52 5.80
CA ILE A 79 3.60 22.11 7.19
C ILE A 79 4.86 21.45 7.75
N CYS A 80 5.47 20.52 6.97
CA CYS A 80 6.73 19.86 7.35
C CYS A 80 7.86 20.88 7.56
N LEU A 81 8.01 21.84 6.65
CA LEU A 81 9.05 22.87 6.74
C LEU A 81 8.84 23.78 7.96
N VAL A 82 7.62 24.28 8.17
CA VAL A 82 7.28 25.13 9.33
C VAL A 82 7.55 24.38 10.63
N TYR A 83 7.17 23.11 10.72
CA TYR A 83 7.45 22.30 11.89
C TYR A 83 8.96 22.09 12.09
N SER A 84 9.68 21.76 11.03
CA SER A 84 11.15 21.57 11.07
C SER A 84 11.91 22.82 11.53
N LEU A 85 11.40 24.01 11.19
CA LEU A 85 12.00 25.29 11.62
C LEU A 85 11.70 25.59 13.09
N ARG A 86 10.54 25.16 13.59
CA ARG A 86 10.10 25.46 14.97
C ARG A 86 10.47 24.37 15.99
N SER A 87 10.63 23.13 15.55
CA SER A 87 10.93 21.99 16.41
C SER A 87 12.43 21.78 16.59
N SER A 88 12.79 21.29 17.78
CA SER A 88 14.16 20.84 18.07
C SER A 88 14.42 19.38 17.71
N ASP A 89 13.36 18.58 17.50
CA ASP A 89 13.48 17.12 17.40
C ASP A 89 13.96 16.65 16.03
N VAL A 90 13.33 17.15 14.97
CA VAL A 90 13.71 16.83 13.59
C VAL A 90 13.90 18.14 12.84
N ARG A 91 15.16 18.55 12.70
CA ARG A 91 15.51 19.74 11.92
C ARG A 91 16.01 19.38 10.56
N PHE A 92 15.37 19.92 9.55
CA PHE A 92 15.87 19.83 8.19
C PHE A 92 17.09 20.76 8.03
N ARG A 93 18.29 20.18 7.86
CA ARG A 93 19.51 20.93 7.66
C ARG A 93 20.08 20.60 6.28
N ILE A 94 20.07 21.55 5.36
CA ILE A 94 20.57 21.41 4.00
C ILE A 94 22.02 20.89 3.97
N LYS A 95 22.82 21.24 4.98
CA LYS A 95 24.20 20.75 5.11
C LYS A 95 24.30 19.21 5.11
N TYR A 96 23.35 18.50 5.74
CA TYR A 96 23.37 17.04 5.78
C TYR A 96 22.87 16.36 4.50
N PHE A 97 22.19 17.09 3.64
CA PHE A 97 21.77 16.59 2.34
C PHE A 97 22.95 16.24 1.42
N PHE A 98 24.04 16.98 1.57
CA PHE A 98 25.28 16.78 0.82
C PHE A 98 26.39 16.11 1.65
N ALA A 99 26.12 15.71 2.89
CA ALA A 99 27.10 15.02 3.74
C ALA A 99 27.33 13.60 3.23
N LYS A 100 28.59 13.26 2.98
CA LYS A 100 28.99 11.89 2.60
C LYS A 100 29.01 10.99 3.83
N SER A 101 27.92 10.31 4.12
CA SER A 101 27.85 9.29 5.16
C SER A 101 27.81 7.89 4.51
N GLY A 102 28.97 7.43 4.03
CA GLY A 102 29.06 6.20 3.23
C GLY A 102 28.52 4.96 3.92
N ILE A 103 28.76 4.81 5.23
CA ILE A 103 28.31 3.63 6.01
C ILE A 103 26.78 3.65 6.18
N LEU A 104 26.20 4.78 6.62
CA LEU A 104 24.75 4.91 6.78
C LEU A 104 24.01 4.75 5.46
N PHE A 105 24.56 5.28 4.37
CA PHE A 105 24.01 5.10 3.04
C PHE A 105 24.02 3.65 2.58
N GLN A 106 25.11 2.90 2.85
CA GLN A 106 25.20 1.49 2.52
C GLN A 106 24.17 0.66 3.31
N ASP A 107 24.05 0.92 4.61
CA ASP A 107 23.07 0.22 5.46
C ASP A 107 21.62 0.55 5.03
N PHE A 108 21.35 1.81 4.71
CA PHE A 108 20.05 2.22 4.15
C PHE A 108 19.75 1.48 2.84
N MET A 109 20.68 1.48 1.89
CA MET A 109 20.48 0.81 0.59
C MET A 109 20.29 -0.70 0.73
N LYS A 110 20.98 -1.33 1.70
CA LYS A 110 20.86 -2.77 1.97
C LYS A 110 19.44 -3.18 2.40
N ILE A 111 18.69 -2.28 3.04
CA ILE A 111 17.32 -2.51 3.53
C ILE A 111 16.29 -1.94 2.55
N ALA A 112 16.53 -0.74 2.02
CA ALA A 112 15.59 -0.05 1.15
C ALA A 112 15.51 -0.66 -0.25
N THR A 113 16.64 -1.08 -0.83
CA THR A 113 16.65 -1.65 -2.19
C THR A 113 15.76 -2.88 -2.32
N PRO A 114 15.82 -3.90 -1.43
CA PRO A 114 14.90 -5.03 -1.50
C PRO A 114 13.42 -4.60 -1.39
N ALA A 115 13.11 -3.63 -0.54
CA ALA A 115 11.74 -3.15 -0.39
C ALA A 115 11.22 -2.46 -1.67
N VAL A 116 12.05 -1.61 -2.29
CA VAL A 116 11.72 -0.94 -3.55
C VAL A 116 11.56 -1.95 -4.69
N ILE A 117 12.47 -2.94 -4.80
CA ILE A 117 12.37 -3.99 -5.81
C ILE A 117 11.07 -4.79 -5.61
N ASN A 118 10.71 -5.12 -4.37
CA ASN A 118 9.45 -5.81 -4.07
C ASN A 118 8.24 -5.01 -4.57
N ASP A 119 8.16 -3.71 -4.28
CA ASP A 119 7.05 -2.86 -4.70
C ASP A 119 6.98 -2.71 -6.24
N VAL A 120 8.13 -2.66 -6.92
CA VAL A 120 8.24 -2.63 -8.39
C VAL A 120 7.78 -3.96 -9.01
N VAL A 121 8.26 -5.09 -8.49
CA VAL A 121 7.88 -6.45 -8.93
C VAL A 121 6.37 -6.65 -8.80
N TRP A 122 5.79 -6.19 -7.68
CA TRP A 122 4.35 -6.26 -7.44
C TRP A 122 3.55 -5.39 -8.43
N SER A 123 4.05 -4.18 -8.75
CA SER A 123 3.41 -3.28 -9.73
C SER A 123 3.41 -3.86 -11.13
N PHE A 124 4.51 -4.50 -11.55
CA PHE A 124 4.57 -5.18 -12.84
C PHE A 124 3.62 -6.38 -12.90
N ALA A 125 3.53 -7.17 -11.85
CA ALA A 125 2.62 -8.31 -11.80
C ALA A 125 1.15 -7.86 -11.83
N SER A 126 0.80 -6.80 -11.12
CA SER A 126 -0.53 -6.18 -11.19
C SER A 126 -0.88 -5.74 -12.61
N SER A 127 0.10 -5.17 -13.35
CA SER A 127 -0.07 -4.81 -14.77
C SER A 127 -0.24 -6.04 -15.66
N ALA A 128 0.49 -7.12 -15.38
CA ALA A 128 0.34 -8.39 -16.11
C ALA A 128 -1.04 -9.01 -15.90
N PHE A 129 -1.57 -9.02 -14.67
CA PHE A 129 -2.94 -9.46 -14.40
C PHE A 129 -3.98 -8.61 -15.12
N ALA A 130 -3.82 -7.28 -15.14
CA ALA A 130 -4.70 -6.38 -15.87
C ALA A 130 -4.68 -6.67 -17.39
N ALA A 131 -3.50 -6.96 -17.95
CA ALA A 131 -3.36 -7.34 -19.37
C ALA A 131 -4.04 -8.67 -19.67
N ILE A 132 -3.89 -9.69 -18.81
CA ILE A 132 -4.57 -10.98 -18.97
C ILE A 132 -6.09 -10.81 -18.94
N LEU A 133 -6.63 -10.05 -18.00
CA LEU A 133 -8.06 -9.77 -17.90
C LEU A 133 -8.56 -8.98 -19.13
N GLY A 134 -7.77 -8.01 -19.63
CA GLY A 134 -8.07 -7.22 -20.80
C GLY A 134 -8.20 -8.07 -22.08
N HIS A 135 -7.44 -9.15 -22.17
CA HIS A 135 -7.54 -10.09 -23.29
C HIS A 135 -8.81 -10.95 -23.23
N ILE A 136 -9.32 -11.24 -22.03
CA ILE A 136 -10.55 -12.04 -21.87
C ILE A 136 -11.78 -11.24 -22.26
N GLY A 137 -11.83 -9.94 -21.94
CA GLY A 137 -12.91 -9.04 -22.33
C GLY A 137 -13.05 -7.79 -21.46
N ASP A 138 -13.64 -6.77 -22.05
CA ASP A 138 -13.83 -5.45 -21.42
C ASP A 138 -14.72 -5.52 -20.16
N ASP A 139 -15.70 -6.39 -20.15
CA ASP A 139 -16.58 -6.60 -19.00
C ASP A 139 -15.81 -7.10 -17.77
N MET A 140 -14.79 -7.94 -17.99
CA MET A 140 -13.91 -8.42 -16.93
C MET A 140 -13.07 -7.30 -16.34
N VAL A 141 -12.51 -6.45 -17.21
CA VAL A 141 -11.71 -5.28 -16.78
C VAL A 141 -12.56 -4.31 -15.97
N ALA A 142 -13.76 -4.01 -16.46
CA ALA A 142 -14.68 -3.10 -15.79
C ALA A 142 -15.11 -3.65 -14.42
N ALA A 143 -15.49 -4.92 -14.35
CA ALA A 143 -15.85 -5.57 -13.09
C ALA A 143 -14.67 -5.61 -12.10
N ASN A 144 -13.46 -5.98 -12.58
CA ASN A 144 -12.26 -6.00 -11.75
C ASN A 144 -11.89 -4.61 -11.21
N ALA A 145 -11.99 -3.56 -12.04
CA ALA A 145 -11.68 -2.20 -11.61
C ALA A 145 -12.52 -1.76 -10.40
N VAL A 146 -13.82 -2.07 -10.41
CA VAL A 146 -14.71 -1.78 -9.28
C VAL A 146 -14.43 -2.70 -8.10
N ALA A 147 -14.24 -4.01 -8.32
CA ALA A 147 -13.94 -4.96 -7.23
C ALA A 147 -12.64 -4.58 -6.48
N VAL A 148 -11.57 -4.25 -7.21
CA VAL A 148 -10.30 -3.78 -6.63
C VAL A 148 -10.47 -2.47 -5.88
N MET A 149 -11.25 -1.52 -6.41
CA MET A 149 -11.53 -0.26 -5.72
C MET A 149 -12.21 -0.49 -4.37
N VAL A 150 -13.20 -1.37 -4.31
CA VAL A 150 -13.92 -1.70 -3.08
C VAL A 150 -13.01 -2.38 -2.06
N VAL A 151 -12.22 -3.37 -2.50
CA VAL A 151 -11.31 -4.09 -1.60
C VAL A 151 -10.18 -3.20 -1.09
N ASN A 152 -9.69 -2.27 -1.90
CA ASN A 152 -8.67 -1.32 -1.47
C ASN A 152 -9.09 -0.50 -0.25
N ILE A 153 -10.38 -0.22 -0.06
CA ILE A 153 -10.87 0.45 1.16
C ILE A 153 -10.58 -0.39 2.40
N GLY A 154 -10.85 -1.71 2.35
CA GLY A 154 -10.50 -2.63 3.44
C GLY A 154 -8.99 -2.80 3.61
N ALA A 155 -8.24 -2.89 2.52
CA ALA A 155 -6.79 -3.04 2.52
C ALA A 155 -6.03 -1.84 3.10
N ILE A 156 -6.61 -0.61 3.06
CA ILE A 156 -6.01 0.58 3.70
C ILE A 156 -5.80 0.35 5.19
N ALA A 157 -6.78 -0.22 5.90
CA ALA A 157 -6.65 -0.52 7.31
C ALA A 157 -5.53 -1.54 7.57
N CYS A 158 -5.46 -2.63 6.79
CA CYS A 158 -4.42 -3.65 6.90
C CYS A 158 -3.02 -3.05 6.69
N ARG A 159 -2.86 -2.20 5.67
CA ARG A 159 -1.59 -1.46 5.41
C ARG A 159 -1.23 -0.51 6.55
N GLY A 160 -2.22 0.14 7.15
CA GLY A 160 -2.01 0.98 8.34
C GLY A 160 -1.44 0.19 9.52
N PHE A 161 -2.01 -0.97 9.82
CA PHE A 161 -1.51 -1.86 10.87
C PHE A 161 -0.13 -2.45 10.54
N ALA A 162 0.15 -2.79 9.28
CA ALA A 162 1.48 -3.23 8.87
C ALA A 162 2.54 -2.15 9.10
N ASN A 163 2.26 -0.90 8.72
CA ASN A 163 3.16 0.23 8.98
C ASN A 163 3.38 0.46 10.48
N ALA A 164 2.33 0.37 11.30
CA ALA A 164 2.46 0.44 12.75
C ALA A 164 3.30 -0.70 13.31
N THR A 165 3.11 -1.92 12.78
CA THR A 165 3.91 -3.10 13.16
C THR A 165 5.39 -2.88 12.87
N THR A 166 5.73 -2.36 11.68
CA THR A 166 7.13 -2.03 11.33
C THR A 166 7.76 -1.11 12.36
N ILE A 167 7.07 -0.03 12.74
CA ILE A 167 7.57 0.96 13.69
C ILE A 167 7.76 0.34 15.08
N ILE A 168 6.74 -0.35 15.60
CA ILE A 168 6.77 -0.93 16.95
C ILE A 168 7.86 -2.01 17.05
N VAL A 169 7.92 -2.91 16.07
CA VAL A 169 8.90 -3.99 16.04
C VAL A 169 10.32 -3.43 15.95
N SER A 170 10.56 -2.47 15.04
CA SER A 170 11.90 -1.88 14.89
C SER A 170 12.34 -1.09 16.11
N GLN A 171 11.44 -0.40 16.80
CA GLN A 171 11.75 0.31 18.06
C GLN A 171 12.13 -0.64 19.19
N GLU A 172 11.43 -1.76 19.36
CA GLU A 172 11.77 -2.74 20.40
C GLU A 172 13.07 -3.50 20.08
N LEU A 173 13.30 -3.82 18.81
CA LEU A 173 14.58 -4.41 18.40
C LEU A 173 15.74 -3.44 18.59
N GLY A 174 15.54 -2.15 18.35
CA GLY A 174 16.54 -1.11 18.62
C GLY A 174 16.89 -0.94 20.11
N LYS A 175 16.02 -1.41 21.02
CA LYS A 175 16.27 -1.49 22.47
C LYS A 175 16.81 -2.86 22.91
N ASP A 176 17.18 -3.74 21.98
CA ASP A 176 17.56 -5.14 22.22
C ASP A 176 16.48 -5.99 22.91
N ASN A 177 15.21 -5.57 22.87
CA ASN A 177 14.11 -6.28 23.50
C ASN A 177 13.41 -7.22 22.50
N ILE A 178 14.10 -8.33 22.17
CA ILE A 178 13.64 -9.31 21.17
C ILE A 178 12.29 -9.96 21.57
N ASP A 179 12.10 -10.24 22.85
CA ASP A 179 10.88 -10.88 23.34
C ASP A 179 9.66 -9.97 23.19
N ALA A 180 9.82 -8.67 23.52
CA ALA A 180 8.76 -7.70 23.30
C ALA A 180 8.46 -7.52 21.80
N ALA A 181 9.47 -7.44 20.94
CA ALA A 181 9.29 -7.33 19.50
C ALA A 181 8.49 -8.52 18.95
N ARG A 182 8.80 -9.75 19.42
CA ARG A 182 8.06 -10.97 19.05
C ARG A 182 6.61 -10.91 19.51
N GLU A 183 6.39 -10.52 20.76
CA GLU A 183 5.03 -10.43 21.32
C GLU A 183 4.19 -9.36 20.63
N TYR A 184 4.75 -8.18 20.37
CA TYR A 184 4.07 -7.14 19.58
C TYR A 184 3.75 -7.61 18.16
N GLY A 185 4.69 -8.28 17.49
CA GLY A 185 4.43 -8.89 16.18
C GLY A 185 3.22 -9.84 16.20
N LYS A 186 3.11 -10.72 17.21
CA LYS A 186 1.95 -11.62 17.39
C LYS A 186 0.65 -10.85 17.64
N ARG A 187 0.68 -9.82 18.48
CA ARG A 187 -0.50 -9.00 18.78
C ARG A 187 -0.99 -8.26 17.54
N MET A 188 -0.07 -7.63 16.81
CA MET A 188 -0.40 -6.91 15.59
C MET A 188 -0.95 -7.84 14.50
N LEU A 189 -0.39 -9.05 14.34
CA LEU A 189 -0.93 -10.05 13.43
C LEU A 189 -2.37 -10.42 13.77
N ARG A 190 -2.68 -10.71 15.06
CA ARG A 190 -4.05 -11.00 15.49
C ARG A 190 -5.00 -9.84 15.22
N ILE A 191 -4.59 -8.62 15.54
CA ILE A 191 -5.39 -7.40 15.28
C ILE A 191 -5.66 -7.27 13.78
N THR A 192 -4.63 -7.43 12.94
CA THR A 192 -4.78 -7.33 11.48
C THR A 192 -5.71 -8.41 10.94
N MET A 193 -5.65 -9.65 11.46
CA MET A 193 -6.59 -10.72 11.10
C MET A 193 -8.04 -10.35 11.46
N VAL A 194 -8.27 -9.83 12.65
CA VAL A 194 -9.62 -9.41 13.08
C VAL A 194 -10.12 -8.25 12.21
N VAL A 195 -9.27 -7.26 11.94
CA VAL A 195 -9.61 -6.09 11.11
C VAL A 195 -9.90 -6.50 9.67
N SER A 196 -9.11 -7.42 9.10
CA SER A 196 -9.40 -7.94 7.74
C SER A 196 -10.72 -8.70 7.69
N LEU A 197 -11.05 -9.51 8.70
CA LEU A 197 -12.34 -10.20 8.80
C LEU A 197 -13.51 -9.22 8.93
N ILE A 198 -13.36 -8.19 9.75
CA ILE A 198 -14.37 -7.12 9.85
C ILE A 198 -14.54 -6.43 8.50
N GLY A 199 -13.44 -6.10 7.82
CA GLY A 199 -13.46 -5.53 6.48
C GLY A 199 -14.21 -6.42 5.48
N CYS A 200 -13.97 -7.74 5.53
CA CYS A 200 -14.70 -8.71 4.72
C CYS A 200 -16.21 -8.68 4.97
N VAL A 201 -16.62 -8.69 6.23
CA VAL A 201 -18.04 -8.63 6.62
C VAL A 201 -18.68 -7.34 6.10
N ILE A 202 -18.00 -6.19 6.27
CA ILE A 202 -18.51 -4.89 5.80
C ILE A 202 -18.64 -4.89 4.27
N ILE A 203 -17.63 -5.36 3.53
CA ILE A 203 -17.66 -5.39 2.07
C ILE A 203 -18.80 -6.31 1.57
N LEU A 204 -18.97 -7.48 2.18
CA LEU A 204 -20.04 -8.41 1.82
C LEU A 204 -21.42 -7.84 2.16
N ALA A 205 -21.58 -7.14 3.27
CA ALA A 205 -22.83 -6.47 3.64
C ALA A 205 -23.15 -5.31 2.67
N LEU A 206 -22.15 -4.58 2.20
CA LEU A 206 -22.31 -3.49 1.23
C LEU A 206 -22.45 -3.97 -0.21
N ARG A 207 -22.16 -5.25 -0.51
CA ARG A 207 -22.21 -5.82 -1.85
C ARG A 207 -23.52 -5.51 -2.61
N PRO A 208 -24.73 -5.71 -2.05
CA PRO A 208 -25.97 -5.40 -2.78
C PRO A 208 -26.07 -3.92 -3.13
N LEU A 209 -25.67 -3.03 -2.24
CA LEU A 209 -25.67 -1.58 -2.48
C LEU A 209 -24.68 -1.20 -3.59
N ILE A 210 -23.50 -1.82 -3.61
CA ILE A 210 -22.48 -1.59 -4.65
C ILE A 210 -23.03 -2.05 -6.01
N LEU A 211 -23.62 -3.24 -6.09
CA LEU A 211 -24.17 -3.75 -7.33
C LEU A 211 -25.31 -2.87 -7.87
N ASP A 212 -26.19 -2.39 -6.99
CA ASP A 212 -27.28 -1.49 -7.37
C ASP A 212 -26.74 -0.14 -7.87
N PHE A 213 -25.75 0.44 -7.20
CA PHE A 213 -25.11 1.71 -7.61
C PHE A 213 -24.45 1.65 -9.00
N TYR A 214 -23.91 0.50 -9.39
CA TYR A 214 -23.26 0.32 -10.68
C TYR A 214 -24.17 -0.28 -11.76
N ARG A 215 -25.40 -0.63 -11.44
CA ARG A 215 -26.35 -1.30 -12.33
C ARG A 215 -26.58 -0.54 -13.64
N ASP A 216 -26.73 0.78 -13.56
CA ASP A 216 -26.96 1.63 -14.73
C ASP A 216 -25.67 2.08 -15.45
N LYS A 217 -24.49 1.69 -14.89
CA LYS A 217 -23.18 2.15 -15.38
C LYS A 217 -22.36 1.05 -16.06
N LEU A 218 -22.72 -0.20 -15.84
CA LEU A 218 -22.04 -1.38 -16.35
C LEU A 218 -23.01 -2.25 -17.13
N THR A 219 -22.48 -3.08 -18.01
CA THR A 219 -23.25 -4.11 -18.73
C THR A 219 -23.80 -5.17 -17.76
N GLU A 220 -24.86 -5.86 -18.11
CA GLU A 220 -25.39 -6.96 -17.28
C GLU A 220 -24.34 -8.03 -17.00
N THR A 221 -23.51 -8.34 -18.01
CA THR A 221 -22.40 -9.29 -17.88
C THR A 221 -21.35 -8.80 -16.88
N ALA A 222 -20.96 -7.52 -16.94
CA ALA A 222 -20.00 -6.94 -16.01
C ALA A 222 -20.55 -6.90 -14.57
N ILE A 223 -21.83 -6.63 -14.37
CA ILE A 223 -22.49 -6.68 -13.06
C ILE A 223 -22.50 -8.11 -12.50
N TYR A 224 -22.79 -9.10 -13.34
CA TYR A 224 -22.71 -10.51 -12.94
C TYR A 224 -21.29 -10.89 -12.45
N TYR A 225 -20.26 -10.53 -13.23
CA TYR A 225 -18.87 -10.74 -12.83
C TYR A 225 -18.50 -9.96 -11.56
N LEU A 226 -18.91 -8.70 -11.47
CA LEU A 226 -18.65 -7.86 -10.30
C LEU A 226 -19.18 -8.51 -9.01
N GLY A 227 -20.40 -9.05 -9.07
CA GLY A 227 -21.01 -9.74 -7.95
C GLY A 227 -20.17 -10.92 -7.43
N ILE A 228 -19.55 -11.68 -8.33
CA ILE A 228 -18.68 -12.81 -7.98
C ILE A 228 -17.30 -12.31 -7.54
N PHE A 229 -16.75 -11.33 -8.25
CA PHE A 229 -15.41 -10.79 -7.97
C PHE A 229 -15.32 -10.14 -6.59
N ILE A 230 -16.38 -9.44 -6.15
CA ILE A 230 -16.42 -8.89 -4.78
C ILE A 230 -16.28 -10.02 -3.75
N ILE A 231 -16.90 -11.17 -3.93
CA ILE A 231 -16.76 -12.30 -3.01
C ILE A 231 -15.32 -12.84 -3.03
N MET A 232 -14.78 -13.06 -4.21
CA MET A 232 -13.43 -13.62 -4.37
C MET A 232 -12.34 -12.66 -3.84
N THR A 233 -12.45 -11.37 -4.14
CA THR A 233 -11.49 -10.37 -3.63
C THR A 233 -11.64 -10.13 -2.13
N THR A 234 -12.84 -10.28 -1.59
CA THR A 234 -13.07 -10.18 -0.15
C THR A 234 -12.35 -11.29 0.61
N TRP A 235 -12.44 -12.51 0.13
CA TRP A 235 -11.69 -13.62 0.72
C TRP A 235 -10.17 -13.41 0.60
N ARG A 236 -9.68 -12.90 -0.56
CA ARG A 236 -8.28 -12.54 -0.78
C ARG A 236 -7.78 -11.50 0.22
N LEU A 237 -8.64 -10.56 0.66
CA LEU A 237 -8.29 -9.51 1.64
C LEU A 237 -7.75 -10.08 2.96
N VAL A 238 -8.23 -11.26 3.40
CA VAL A 238 -7.71 -11.91 4.62
C VAL A 238 -6.25 -12.33 4.40
N GLY A 239 -5.96 -12.96 3.27
CA GLY A 239 -4.60 -13.34 2.89
C GLY A 239 -3.67 -12.13 2.76
N GLU A 240 -4.13 -11.09 2.05
CA GLU A 240 -3.40 -9.82 1.90
C GLU A 240 -3.10 -9.17 3.26
N GLY A 241 -4.07 -9.15 4.17
CA GLY A 241 -3.89 -8.59 5.51
C GLY A 241 -2.80 -9.32 6.30
N ILE A 242 -2.81 -10.65 6.31
CA ILE A 242 -1.82 -11.47 6.98
C ILE A 242 -0.43 -11.27 6.37
N ASN A 243 -0.30 -11.42 5.05
CA ASN A 243 0.99 -11.30 4.37
C ASN A 243 1.57 -9.90 4.48
N THR A 244 0.74 -8.85 4.35
CA THR A 244 1.18 -7.46 4.50
C THR A 244 1.67 -7.19 5.93
N CYS A 245 0.98 -7.71 6.96
CA CYS A 245 1.44 -7.60 8.35
C CYS A 245 2.76 -8.32 8.58
N LEU A 246 2.95 -9.51 8.02
CA LEU A 246 4.17 -10.29 8.19
C LEU A 246 5.32 -9.73 7.34
N ILE A 247 5.14 -9.55 6.04
CA ILE A 247 6.19 -9.13 5.11
C ILE A 247 6.54 -7.65 5.29
N CYS A 248 5.52 -6.78 5.17
CA CYS A 248 5.75 -5.34 5.28
C CYS A 248 5.82 -4.85 6.74
N GLY A 249 5.18 -5.57 7.68
CA GLY A 249 5.22 -5.24 9.10
C GLY A 249 6.41 -5.85 9.82
N CYS A 250 6.36 -7.16 10.07
CA CYS A 250 7.33 -7.86 10.91
C CYS A 250 8.70 -7.98 10.24
N PHE A 251 8.78 -8.46 8.99
CA PHE A 251 10.07 -8.72 8.35
C PHE A 251 10.81 -7.42 8.00
N ARG A 252 10.10 -6.40 7.46
CA ARG A 252 10.72 -5.08 7.23
C ARG A 252 11.17 -4.43 8.54
N GLY A 253 10.33 -4.49 9.58
CA GLY A 253 10.66 -3.96 10.91
C GLY A 253 11.80 -4.70 11.59
N GLY A 254 11.96 -5.98 11.32
CA GLY A 254 13.04 -6.84 11.82
C GLY A 254 14.31 -6.85 10.97
N GLY A 255 14.37 -6.05 9.89
CA GLY A 255 15.55 -5.94 9.02
C GLY A 255 15.67 -7.02 7.94
N ASP A 256 14.71 -7.94 7.82
CA ASP A 256 14.71 -9.04 6.85
C ASP A 256 13.82 -8.75 5.62
N SER A 257 13.94 -7.54 5.06
CA SER A 257 13.24 -7.13 3.85
C SER A 257 13.58 -8.01 2.63
N ARG A 258 14.76 -8.64 2.63
CA ARG A 258 15.22 -9.50 1.52
C ARG A 258 14.38 -10.76 1.38
N PHE A 259 14.02 -11.39 2.50
CA PHE A 259 13.17 -12.58 2.47
C PHE A 259 11.80 -12.25 1.86
N GLY A 260 11.17 -11.15 2.30
CA GLY A 260 9.90 -10.70 1.77
C GLY A 260 9.95 -10.46 0.25
N MET A 261 10.98 -9.74 -0.23
CA MET A 261 11.19 -9.50 -1.66
C MET A 261 11.33 -10.80 -2.46
N ILE A 262 12.15 -11.73 -1.99
CA ILE A 262 12.42 -13.00 -2.69
C ILE A 262 11.14 -13.83 -2.78
N ILE A 263 10.41 -13.98 -1.68
CA ILE A 263 9.19 -14.78 -1.64
C ILE A 263 8.09 -14.17 -2.52
N ASP A 264 7.83 -12.87 -2.40
CA ASP A 264 6.85 -12.20 -3.25
C ASP A 264 7.22 -12.31 -4.75
N SER A 265 8.51 -12.13 -5.08
CA SER A 265 8.97 -12.26 -6.47
C SER A 265 8.78 -13.67 -7.02
N ILE A 266 9.14 -14.71 -6.24
CA ILE A 266 9.01 -16.10 -6.65
C ILE A 266 7.53 -16.47 -6.83
N PHE A 267 6.70 -16.27 -5.81
CA PHE A 267 5.30 -16.69 -5.88
C PHE A 267 4.52 -15.88 -6.92
N MET A 268 4.78 -14.59 -7.05
CA MET A 268 4.10 -13.75 -8.02
C MET A 268 4.46 -14.10 -9.47
N TRP A 269 5.78 -14.23 -9.78
CA TRP A 269 6.24 -14.38 -11.17
C TRP A 269 6.45 -15.82 -11.63
N LEU A 270 6.70 -16.76 -10.71
CA LEU A 270 6.86 -18.17 -11.07
C LEU A 270 5.60 -19.02 -10.81
N VAL A 271 4.64 -18.49 -10.03
CA VAL A 271 3.42 -19.25 -9.70
C VAL A 271 2.18 -18.47 -10.15
N ALA A 272 1.85 -17.34 -9.53
CA ALA A 272 0.56 -16.67 -9.71
C ALA A 272 0.33 -16.15 -11.15
N VAL A 273 1.28 -15.39 -11.72
CA VAL A 273 1.17 -14.87 -13.08
C VAL A 273 1.17 -16.00 -14.13
N PRO A 274 2.09 -16.99 -14.09
CA PRO A 274 2.07 -18.10 -15.04
C PRO A 274 0.82 -18.98 -14.93
N LEU A 275 0.33 -19.27 -13.72
CA LEU A 275 -0.91 -20.04 -13.54
C LEU A 275 -2.11 -19.30 -14.10
N THR A 276 -2.20 -17.98 -13.86
CA THR A 276 -3.28 -17.16 -14.40
C THR A 276 -3.20 -17.10 -15.94
N PHE A 277 -1.99 -16.96 -16.49
CA PHE A 277 -1.76 -17.00 -17.93
C PHE A 277 -2.17 -18.37 -18.51
N LEU A 278 -1.73 -19.46 -17.89
CA LEU A 278 -2.08 -20.82 -18.29
C LEU A 278 -3.60 -21.04 -18.29
N ALA A 279 -4.28 -20.60 -17.22
CA ALA A 279 -5.73 -20.69 -17.08
C ALA A 279 -6.47 -19.92 -18.20
N ALA A 280 -5.98 -18.72 -18.55
CA ALA A 280 -6.62 -17.84 -19.52
C ALA A 280 -6.35 -18.26 -20.97
N TYR A 281 -5.09 -18.54 -21.33
CA TYR A 281 -4.67 -18.69 -22.72
C TYR A 281 -4.56 -20.15 -23.18
N VAL A 282 -4.09 -21.04 -22.31
CA VAL A 282 -3.85 -22.44 -22.66
C VAL A 282 -5.08 -23.30 -22.36
N LEU A 283 -5.55 -23.24 -21.11
CA LEU A 283 -6.70 -24.02 -20.67
C LEU A 283 -8.04 -23.39 -21.08
N LYS A 284 -8.02 -22.09 -21.44
CA LYS A 284 -9.21 -21.33 -21.84
C LYS A 284 -10.38 -21.52 -20.89
N LEU A 285 -10.08 -21.45 -19.59
CA LEU A 285 -11.09 -21.61 -18.54
C LEU A 285 -12.13 -20.48 -18.61
N PRO A 286 -13.35 -20.73 -18.13
CA PRO A 286 -14.33 -19.65 -17.97
C PRO A 286 -13.77 -18.48 -17.17
N PRO A 287 -14.13 -17.22 -17.48
CA PRO A 287 -13.57 -16.01 -16.88
C PRO A 287 -13.52 -16.01 -15.34
N ILE A 288 -14.55 -16.58 -14.71
CA ILE A 288 -14.66 -16.69 -13.25
C ILE A 288 -13.53 -17.54 -12.66
N TRP A 289 -13.17 -18.65 -13.32
CA TRP A 289 -12.09 -19.52 -12.85
C TRP A 289 -10.72 -18.89 -13.05
N VAL A 290 -10.52 -18.14 -14.14
CA VAL A 290 -9.29 -17.35 -14.32
C VAL A 290 -9.13 -16.34 -13.19
N TYR A 291 -10.20 -15.64 -12.86
CA TYR A 291 -10.19 -14.69 -11.76
C TYR A 291 -9.96 -15.35 -10.39
N PHE A 292 -10.55 -16.53 -10.17
CA PHE A 292 -10.31 -17.32 -8.96
C PHE A 292 -8.82 -17.68 -8.82
N VAL A 293 -8.20 -18.20 -9.87
CA VAL A 293 -6.76 -18.52 -9.86
C VAL A 293 -5.93 -17.29 -9.55
N MET A 294 -6.28 -16.13 -10.12
CA MET A 294 -5.60 -14.87 -9.85
C MET A 294 -5.68 -14.46 -8.35
N THR A 295 -6.79 -14.78 -7.67
CA THR A 295 -6.96 -14.43 -6.26
C THR A 295 -6.23 -15.36 -5.28
N LEU A 296 -5.64 -16.45 -5.74
CA LEU A 296 -4.86 -17.37 -4.91
C LEU A 296 -3.46 -16.86 -4.57
N ASP A 297 -2.98 -15.81 -5.25
CA ASP A 297 -1.64 -15.21 -5.10
C ASP A 297 -1.22 -14.98 -3.64
N GLU A 298 -2.16 -14.62 -2.77
CA GLU A 298 -1.89 -14.37 -1.36
C GLU A 298 -1.82 -15.64 -0.51
N PHE A 299 -2.51 -16.71 -0.93
CA PHE A 299 -2.57 -17.95 -0.17
C PHE A 299 -1.40 -18.89 -0.48
N GLU A 300 -0.90 -18.88 -1.71
CA GLU A 300 0.20 -19.74 -2.15
C GLU A 300 1.49 -19.51 -1.36
N LYS A 301 1.81 -18.25 -1.04
CA LYS A 301 3.01 -17.86 -0.28
C LYS A 301 2.85 -18.00 1.24
N MET A 302 1.61 -18.04 1.74
CA MET A 302 1.31 -18.02 3.17
C MET A 302 2.02 -19.11 3.98
N PRO A 303 2.10 -20.39 3.57
CA PRO A 303 2.80 -21.42 4.33
C PRO A 303 4.29 -21.08 4.55
N VAL A 304 4.96 -20.59 3.53
CA VAL A 304 6.40 -20.26 3.57
C VAL A 304 6.63 -19.04 4.46
N VAL A 305 5.78 -18.01 4.33
CA VAL A 305 5.81 -16.80 5.17
C VAL A 305 5.59 -17.14 6.64
N PHE A 306 4.61 -18.01 6.95
CA PHE A 306 4.34 -18.44 8.32
C PHE A 306 5.49 -19.25 8.94
N ILE A 307 6.08 -20.19 8.18
CA ILE A 307 7.22 -20.98 8.66
C ILE A 307 8.39 -20.05 8.99
N HIS A 308 8.68 -19.07 8.13
CA HIS A 308 9.74 -18.09 8.39
C HIS A 308 9.45 -17.23 9.62
N TYR A 309 8.22 -16.78 9.78
CA TYR A 309 7.78 -16.03 10.95
C TYR A 309 7.96 -16.81 12.25
N ILE A 310 7.53 -18.08 12.29
CA ILE A 310 7.64 -18.95 13.49
C ILE A 310 9.12 -19.21 13.84
N ARG A 311 9.98 -19.39 12.83
CA ARG A 311 11.42 -19.60 13.04
C ARG A 311 12.12 -18.40 13.67
N GLY A 312 11.53 -17.21 13.65
CA GLY A 312 12.03 -16.02 14.30
C GLY A 312 13.33 -15.44 13.70
N LYS A 313 13.75 -15.89 12.51
CA LYS A 313 14.97 -15.42 11.84
C LYS A 313 14.89 -13.94 11.40
N TRP A 314 13.71 -13.39 11.35
CA TRP A 314 13.45 -11.99 11.01
C TRP A 314 13.73 -11.02 12.18
N LEU A 315 13.92 -11.52 13.41
CA LEU A 315 14.19 -10.72 14.60
C LEU A 315 15.70 -10.41 14.68
N THR A 316 16.13 -9.40 13.94
CA THR A 316 17.53 -8.97 13.94
C THR A 316 17.64 -7.51 14.36
N ASN A 317 18.55 -7.22 15.30
CA ASN A 317 18.89 -5.84 15.60
C ASN A 317 19.84 -5.31 14.51
N ILE A 318 19.38 -4.30 13.79
CA ILE A 318 20.14 -3.64 12.71
C ILE A 318 20.75 -2.30 13.14
N THR A 319 20.54 -1.91 14.40
CA THR A 319 21.14 -0.69 14.94
C THR A 319 22.65 -0.89 15.14
N ARG A 320 23.41 0.16 14.85
CA ARG A 320 24.83 0.23 15.16
C ARG A 320 25.03 1.30 16.20
N ASP A 321 25.91 1.04 17.17
CA ASP A 321 26.45 2.09 18.01
C ASP A 321 27.30 2.99 17.11
N LEU A 322 26.86 4.21 16.92
CA LEU A 322 27.59 5.27 16.22
C LEU A 322 28.40 6.01 17.29
N ASP A 323 29.54 5.42 17.68
CA ASP A 323 30.54 6.13 18.47
C ASP A 323 31.18 7.27 17.68
#